data_11b47e71c4b6e1e97decf5c66966cdc8
#
_entry.id   11b47e71c4b6e1e97decf5c66966cdc8
#
_cell.length_a   1.000
_cell.length_b   1.000
_cell.length_c   1.000
_cell.angle_alpha   90.00
_cell.angle_beta   90.00
_cell.angle_gamma   90.00
#
_symmetry.space_group_name_H-M   'P 1'
#
loop_
_entity.id
_entity.type
_entity.pdbx_description
1 polymer ?
#
loop_
_entity_poly.entity_id
_entity_poly.type
_entity_poly.pdbx_seq_one_letter_code
_entity_poly.pdbx_strand_id
1 'polypeptide(L)'
;PTGGCVQMLIQMPILFALYQVIYKIPGYITKVRAFYEPIVEALQNIPTYMDNADFVTLAQQNGINAAGLSDSNKLIDLLYNFDKTEWTKFTEIFPNLNEYVAKALPSIEKANYFLGMDLATAPAQQLWPGVLIPILAGLTQWLSSKMMQTDNGSKNSDDTMGSTMKTMNIMMPLMSVFF
;
A
#
# COMPACT_ATOMS: atom_id res chain seq x y z
N PRO A 1 -27.45 23.79 -2.70
CA PRO A 1 -26.84 22.71 -1.90
C PRO A 1 -26.29 21.53 -2.72
N THR A 2 -26.36 21.51 -4.06
CA THR A 2 -25.95 20.40 -4.92
C THR A 2 -24.45 20.36 -5.22
N GLY A 3 -23.67 21.38 -4.86
CA GLY A 3 -22.24 21.48 -5.19
C GLY A 3 -21.36 20.40 -4.55
N GLY A 4 -21.69 19.93 -3.35
CA GLY A 4 -20.90 18.90 -2.68
C GLY A 4 -21.01 17.50 -3.28
N CYS A 5 -22.19 17.13 -3.76
CA CYS A 5 -22.43 15.81 -4.38
C CYS A 5 -21.74 15.68 -5.74
N VAL A 6 -21.70 16.76 -6.54
CA VAL A 6 -21.03 16.77 -7.85
C VAL A 6 -19.51 16.61 -7.66
N GLN A 7 -18.94 17.27 -6.66
CA GLN A 7 -17.52 17.13 -6.34
C GLN A 7 -17.16 15.71 -5.92
N MET A 8 -17.99 15.04 -5.12
CA MET A 8 -17.81 13.63 -4.74
C MET A 8 -17.88 12.70 -5.95
N LEU A 9 -18.82 12.92 -6.88
CA LEU A 9 -18.97 12.13 -8.10
C LEU A 9 -17.74 12.22 -9.02
N ILE A 10 -17.11 13.39 -9.13
CA ILE A 10 -15.89 13.59 -9.90
C ILE A 10 -14.67 12.99 -9.16
N GLN A 11 -14.65 13.07 -7.84
CA GLN A 11 -13.55 12.55 -7.02
C GLN A 11 -13.46 11.02 -7.02
N MET A 12 -14.59 10.31 -7.07
CA MET A 12 -14.63 8.83 -7.02
C MET A 12 -13.81 8.16 -8.12
N PRO A 13 -13.97 8.48 -9.42
CA PRO A 13 -13.16 7.86 -10.48
C PRO A 13 -11.66 8.12 -10.30
N ILE A 14 -11.28 9.31 -9.83
CA ILE A 14 -9.88 9.69 -9.58
C ILE A 14 -9.30 8.84 -8.45
N LEU A 15 -10.06 8.65 -7.36
CA LEU A 15 -9.66 7.79 -6.26
C LEU A 15 -9.50 6.33 -6.69
N PHE A 16 -10.43 5.79 -7.50
CA PHE A 16 -10.31 4.42 -8.02
C PHE A 16 -9.10 4.25 -8.92
N ALA A 17 -8.82 5.23 -9.80
CA ALA A 17 -7.64 5.20 -10.66
C ALA A 17 -6.35 5.24 -9.81
N LEU A 18 -6.29 6.12 -8.81
CA LEU A 18 -5.16 6.23 -7.89
C LEU A 18 -4.95 4.93 -7.09
N TYR A 19 -6.05 4.33 -6.61
CA TYR A 19 -6.02 3.06 -5.90
C TYR A 19 -5.42 1.95 -6.77
N GLN A 20 -5.84 1.85 -8.04
CA GLN A 20 -5.29 0.87 -8.97
C GLN A 20 -3.79 1.06 -9.24
N VAL A 21 -3.33 2.30 -9.32
CA VAL A 21 -1.90 2.60 -9.49
C VAL A 21 -1.10 2.19 -8.25
N ILE A 22 -1.61 2.45 -7.05
CA ILE A 22 -0.95 2.10 -5.79
C ILE A 22 -0.82 0.57 -5.63
N TYR A 23 -1.87 -0.19 -5.97
CA TYR A 23 -1.82 -1.65 -5.89
C TYR A 23 -0.94 -2.32 -6.95
N LYS A 24 -0.58 -1.61 -8.02
CA LYS A 24 0.23 -2.13 -9.12
C LYS A 24 1.49 -1.29 -9.34
N ILE A 25 2.13 -0.88 -8.24
CA ILE A 25 3.33 -0.03 -8.27
C ILE A 25 4.40 -0.56 -9.25
N PRO A 26 4.76 -1.88 -9.27
CA PRO A 26 5.76 -2.36 -10.20
C PRO A 26 5.38 -2.23 -11.67
N GLY A 27 4.07 -2.26 -11.98
CA GLY A 27 3.57 -2.05 -13.34
C GLY A 27 3.77 -0.63 -13.86
N TYR A 28 3.80 0.36 -12.97
CA TYR A 28 3.87 1.79 -13.33
C TYR A 28 5.24 2.42 -13.05
N ILE A 29 6.02 1.89 -12.11
CA ILE A 29 7.32 2.44 -11.72
C ILE A 29 8.44 1.54 -12.24
N THR A 30 9.01 1.91 -13.39
CA THR A 30 10.07 1.15 -14.07
C THR A 30 11.28 0.86 -13.17
N LYS A 31 11.64 1.78 -12.27
CA LYS A 31 12.76 1.58 -11.34
C LYS A 31 12.48 0.47 -10.31
N VAL A 32 11.25 0.35 -9.84
CA VAL A 32 10.86 -0.71 -8.91
C VAL A 32 10.79 -2.04 -9.66
N ARG A 33 10.21 -2.04 -10.85
CA ARG A 33 10.14 -3.21 -11.74
C ARG A 33 11.51 -3.82 -12.02
N ALA A 34 12.52 -2.99 -12.28
CA ALA A 34 13.87 -3.43 -12.61
C ALA A 34 14.55 -4.26 -11.50
N PHE A 35 14.08 -4.18 -10.25
CA PHE A 35 14.60 -5.03 -9.16
C PHE A 35 14.10 -6.47 -9.26
N TYR A 36 12.91 -6.67 -9.80
CA TYR A 36 12.23 -7.97 -9.85
C TYR A 36 12.42 -8.68 -11.20
N GLU A 37 12.59 -7.93 -12.31
CA GLU A 37 12.75 -8.49 -13.65
C GLU A 37 13.83 -9.59 -13.74
N PRO A 38 15.06 -9.43 -13.22
CA PRO A 38 16.06 -10.46 -13.30
C PRO A 38 15.68 -11.76 -12.58
N ILE A 39 14.91 -11.65 -11.47
CA ILE A 39 14.43 -12.81 -10.72
C ILE A 39 13.34 -13.52 -11.53
N VAL A 40 12.41 -12.77 -12.13
CA VAL A 40 11.33 -13.33 -12.96
C VAL A 40 11.86 -13.99 -14.21
N GLU A 41 12.82 -13.38 -14.90
CA GLU A 41 13.48 -13.97 -16.08
C GLU A 41 14.20 -15.27 -15.72
N ALA A 42 14.93 -15.28 -14.60
CA ALA A 42 15.62 -16.48 -14.14
C ALA A 42 14.63 -17.58 -13.71
N LEU A 43 13.49 -17.21 -13.09
CA LEU A 43 12.41 -18.14 -12.72
C LEU A 43 11.77 -18.75 -13.96
N GLN A 44 11.45 -17.95 -14.98
CA GLN A 44 10.82 -18.41 -16.22
C GLN A 44 11.73 -19.34 -17.04
N ASN A 45 13.03 -19.28 -16.83
CA ASN A 45 13.99 -20.23 -17.42
C ASN A 45 13.99 -21.61 -16.75
N ILE A 46 13.28 -21.80 -15.65
CA ILE A 46 13.07 -23.10 -14.99
C ILE A 46 11.81 -23.76 -15.59
N PRO A 47 11.93 -24.85 -16.40
CA PRO A 47 10.79 -25.39 -17.16
C PRO A 47 9.59 -25.82 -16.30
N THR A 48 9.83 -26.18 -15.05
CA THR A 48 8.83 -26.78 -14.14
C THR A 48 8.37 -25.84 -13.03
N TYR A 49 8.66 -24.53 -13.12
CA TYR A 49 8.28 -23.60 -12.04
C TYR A 49 6.76 -23.49 -11.84
N MET A 50 5.99 -23.61 -12.93
CA MET A 50 4.52 -23.56 -12.88
C MET A 50 3.89 -24.85 -12.32
N ASP A 51 4.61 -25.97 -12.37
CA ASP A 51 4.13 -27.27 -11.89
C ASP A 51 4.54 -27.53 -10.43
N ASN A 52 5.34 -26.65 -9.83
CA ASN A 52 5.75 -26.79 -8.44
C ASN A 52 4.59 -26.45 -7.51
N ALA A 53 4.10 -27.46 -6.78
CA ALA A 53 2.92 -27.35 -5.92
C ALA A 53 3.10 -26.33 -4.78
N ASP A 54 4.31 -26.23 -4.22
CA ASP A 54 4.60 -25.30 -3.11
C ASP A 54 4.62 -23.87 -3.63
N PHE A 55 5.18 -23.62 -4.82
CA PHE A 55 5.17 -22.32 -5.45
C PHE A 55 3.76 -21.89 -5.88
N VAL A 56 2.97 -22.81 -6.46
CA VAL A 56 1.57 -22.55 -6.81
C VAL A 56 0.75 -22.19 -5.56
N THR A 57 0.96 -22.90 -4.46
CA THR A 57 0.30 -22.61 -3.18
C THR A 57 0.68 -21.24 -2.64
N LEU A 58 1.97 -20.89 -2.69
CA LEU A 58 2.48 -19.58 -2.29
C LEU A 58 1.87 -18.45 -3.13
N ALA A 59 1.77 -18.66 -4.44
CA ALA A 59 1.15 -17.69 -5.35
C ALA A 59 -0.35 -17.52 -5.08
N GLN A 60 -1.08 -18.61 -4.80
CA GLN A 60 -2.51 -18.56 -4.46
C GLN A 60 -2.78 -17.83 -3.14
N GLN A 61 -1.92 -17.99 -2.15
CA GLN A 61 -1.99 -17.24 -0.88
C GLN A 61 -1.88 -15.73 -1.12
N ASN A 62 -1.13 -15.32 -2.15
CA ASN A 62 -0.98 -13.93 -2.59
C ASN A 62 -1.99 -13.51 -3.69
N GLY A 63 -3.07 -14.27 -3.88
CA GLY A 63 -4.16 -13.94 -4.80
C GLY A 63 -3.87 -14.16 -6.29
N ILE A 64 -2.78 -14.88 -6.63
CA ILE A 64 -2.44 -15.21 -8.00
C ILE A 64 -2.76 -16.69 -8.28
N ASN A 65 -3.64 -16.92 -9.24
CA ASN A 65 -3.97 -18.28 -9.69
C ASN A 65 -2.89 -18.86 -10.61
N ALA A 66 -2.89 -20.20 -10.78
CA ALA A 66 -1.91 -20.91 -11.60
C ALA A 66 -1.79 -20.37 -13.04
N ALA A 67 -2.92 -19.97 -13.66
CA ALA A 67 -2.93 -19.35 -14.99
C ALA A 67 -2.20 -18.00 -15.05
N GLY A 68 -2.11 -17.30 -13.92
CA GLY A 68 -1.39 -16.04 -13.80
C GLY A 68 0.13 -16.17 -13.76
N LEU A 69 0.64 -17.35 -13.43
CA LEU A 69 2.08 -17.59 -13.32
C LEU A 69 2.82 -17.52 -14.66
N SER A 70 2.13 -17.64 -15.79
CA SER A 70 2.72 -17.44 -17.12
C SER A 70 2.98 -15.97 -17.47
N ASP A 71 2.36 -15.03 -16.76
CA ASP A 71 2.48 -13.59 -17.02
C ASP A 71 3.58 -12.97 -16.15
N SER A 72 4.63 -12.43 -16.80
CA SER A 72 5.75 -11.77 -16.13
C SER A 72 5.30 -10.62 -15.23
N ASN A 73 4.26 -9.87 -15.60
CA ASN A 73 3.77 -8.76 -14.78
C ASN A 73 3.14 -9.27 -13.48
N LYS A 74 2.39 -10.37 -13.56
CA LYS A 74 1.79 -10.98 -12.37
C LYS A 74 2.83 -11.64 -11.46
N LEU A 75 3.92 -12.19 -12.04
CA LEU A 75 5.05 -12.68 -11.26
C LEU A 75 5.77 -11.53 -10.54
N ILE A 76 5.94 -10.38 -11.20
CA ILE A 76 6.50 -9.19 -10.56
C ILE A 76 5.60 -8.69 -9.43
N ASP A 77 4.28 -8.63 -9.66
CA ASP A 77 3.31 -8.25 -8.63
C ASP A 77 3.32 -9.24 -7.45
N LEU A 78 3.50 -10.55 -7.72
CA LEU A 78 3.65 -11.59 -6.70
C LEU A 78 4.87 -11.32 -5.81
N LEU A 79 6.04 -11.20 -6.43
CA LEU A 79 7.30 -10.98 -5.71
C LEU A 79 7.33 -9.64 -4.97
N TYR A 80 6.65 -8.63 -5.49
CA TYR A 80 6.51 -7.33 -4.83
C TYR A 80 5.74 -7.42 -3.51
N ASN A 81 4.75 -8.31 -3.42
CA ASN A 81 3.94 -8.49 -2.23
C ASN A 81 4.56 -9.43 -1.19
N PHE A 82 5.68 -10.08 -1.49
CA PHE A 82 6.31 -11.02 -0.57
C PHE A 82 6.82 -10.36 0.70
N ASP A 83 6.46 -10.95 1.82
CA ASP A 83 7.07 -10.68 3.12
C ASP A 83 8.41 -11.43 3.28
N LYS A 84 9.10 -11.21 4.40
CA LYS A 84 10.39 -11.87 4.69
C LYS A 84 10.28 -13.40 4.75
N THR A 85 9.16 -13.90 5.24
CA THR A 85 8.90 -15.35 5.37
C THR A 85 8.67 -15.98 4.00
N GLU A 86 7.96 -15.29 3.13
CA GLU A 86 7.66 -15.73 1.77
C GLU A 86 8.90 -15.70 0.88
N TRP A 87 9.77 -14.70 1.04
CA TRP A 87 11.08 -14.68 0.39
C TRP A 87 11.93 -15.89 0.80
N THR A 88 11.93 -16.26 2.08
CA THR A 88 12.65 -17.45 2.56
C THR A 88 12.09 -18.72 1.92
N LYS A 89 10.77 -18.90 1.95
CA LYS A 89 10.11 -20.04 1.28
C LYS A 89 10.42 -20.10 -0.22
N PHE A 90 10.37 -18.95 -0.90
CA PHE A 90 10.66 -18.86 -2.32
C PHE A 90 12.09 -19.33 -2.64
N THR A 91 13.07 -18.92 -1.82
CA THR A 91 14.48 -19.34 -2.00
C THR A 91 14.73 -20.79 -1.62
N GLU A 92 13.92 -21.37 -0.72
CA GLU A 92 13.92 -22.80 -0.42
C GLU A 92 13.36 -23.62 -1.58
N ILE A 93 12.27 -23.16 -2.21
CA ILE A 93 11.66 -23.80 -3.38
C ILE A 93 12.60 -23.74 -4.60
N PHE A 94 13.25 -22.59 -4.80
CA PHE A 94 14.15 -22.34 -5.93
C PHE A 94 15.57 -21.94 -5.49
N PRO A 95 16.40 -22.86 -5.01
CA PRO A 95 17.74 -22.53 -4.54
C PRO A 95 18.64 -21.88 -5.61
N ASN A 96 18.39 -22.19 -6.87
CA ASN A 96 19.12 -21.63 -8.01
C ASN A 96 18.90 -20.11 -8.19
N LEU A 97 17.85 -19.56 -7.59
CA LEU A 97 17.53 -18.12 -7.65
C LEU A 97 18.12 -17.31 -6.49
N ASN A 98 18.77 -17.98 -5.52
CA ASN A 98 19.34 -17.31 -4.34
C ASN A 98 20.28 -16.16 -4.69
N GLU A 99 21.09 -16.30 -5.73
CA GLU A 99 22.00 -15.23 -6.14
C GLU A 99 21.26 -14.00 -6.67
N TYR A 100 20.23 -14.20 -7.48
CA TYR A 100 19.40 -13.13 -8.02
C TYR A 100 18.63 -12.42 -6.90
N VAL A 101 18.04 -13.18 -5.98
CA VAL A 101 17.31 -12.65 -4.83
C VAL A 101 18.26 -11.88 -3.91
N ALA A 102 19.45 -12.44 -3.59
CA ALA A 102 20.43 -11.78 -2.74
C ALA A 102 20.95 -10.45 -3.32
N LYS A 103 21.02 -10.31 -4.65
CA LYS A 103 21.37 -9.04 -5.31
C LYS A 103 20.22 -8.02 -5.28
N ALA A 104 18.98 -8.49 -5.41
CA ALA A 104 17.80 -7.62 -5.47
C ALA A 104 17.32 -7.15 -4.09
N LEU A 105 17.33 -8.04 -3.08
CA LEU A 105 16.83 -7.77 -1.73
C LEU A 105 17.34 -6.48 -1.10
N PRO A 106 18.65 -6.15 -1.12
CA PRO A 106 19.13 -4.89 -0.52
C PRO A 106 18.56 -3.65 -1.20
N SER A 107 18.28 -3.73 -2.50
CA SER A 107 17.68 -2.62 -3.26
C SER A 107 16.19 -2.49 -2.98
N ILE A 108 15.50 -3.63 -2.85
CA ILE A 108 14.09 -3.71 -2.48
C ILE A 108 13.89 -3.19 -1.04
N GLU A 109 14.70 -3.65 -0.10
CA GLU A 109 14.67 -3.18 1.29
C GLU A 109 14.94 -1.68 1.37
N LYS A 110 15.94 -1.18 0.64
CA LYS A 110 16.24 0.26 0.60
C LYS A 110 15.11 1.08 0.00
N ALA A 111 14.40 0.55 -1.00
CA ALA A 111 13.24 1.21 -1.59
C ALA A 111 12.03 1.23 -0.63
N ASN A 112 11.89 0.22 0.21
CA ASN A 112 10.84 0.12 1.21
C ASN A 112 11.17 0.88 2.52
N TYR A 113 12.42 1.33 2.69
CA TYR A 113 12.86 2.00 3.91
C TYR A 113 12.86 3.51 3.73
N PHE A 114 12.00 4.21 4.47
CA PHE A 114 11.90 5.66 4.44
C PHE A 114 11.91 6.25 5.85
N LEU A 115 12.82 7.18 6.12
CA LEU A 115 12.97 7.84 7.43
C LEU A 115 13.08 6.89 8.64
N GLY A 116 13.73 5.73 8.46
CA GLY A 116 13.86 4.74 9.52
C GLY A 116 12.64 3.82 9.68
N MET A 117 11.67 3.89 8.77
CA MET A 117 10.45 3.08 8.77
C MET A 117 10.46 2.13 7.58
N ASP A 118 10.08 0.87 7.82
CA ASP A 118 9.79 -0.09 6.78
C ASP A 118 8.33 0.11 6.33
N LEU A 119 8.15 0.63 5.12
CA LEU A 119 6.83 0.92 4.55
C LEU A 119 6.08 -0.36 4.13
N ALA A 120 6.77 -1.50 4.06
CA ALA A 120 6.15 -2.78 3.75
C ALA A 120 5.46 -3.44 4.97
N THR A 121 5.77 -2.98 6.19
CA THR A 121 5.13 -3.48 7.42
C THR A 121 4.05 -2.54 7.92
N ALA A 122 2.96 -3.13 8.46
CA ALA A 122 1.87 -2.32 9.01
C ALA A 122 2.37 -1.42 10.16
N PRO A 123 1.95 -0.13 10.21
CA PRO A 123 2.37 0.81 11.25
C PRO A 123 2.14 0.32 12.69
N ALA A 124 1.11 -0.51 12.89
CA ALA A 124 0.78 -1.13 14.18
C ALA A 124 1.83 -2.14 14.66
N GLN A 125 2.62 -2.72 13.77
CA GLN A 125 3.69 -3.67 14.08
C GLN A 125 5.03 -2.97 14.37
N GLN A 126 5.17 -1.71 13.94
CA GLN A 126 6.33 -0.87 14.22
C GLN A 126 5.95 0.19 15.24
N LEU A 127 6.04 -0.16 16.54
CA LEU A 127 5.68 0.75 17.65
C LEU A 127 6.39 2.12 17.55
N TRP A 128 7.61 2.17 17.06
CA TRP A 128 8.37 3.40 16.84
C TRP A 128 9.30 3.21 15.62
N PRO A 129 9.23 4.01 14.56
CA PRO A 129 8.52 5.29 14.36
C PRO A 129 7.14 5.18 13.67
N GLY A 130 6.58 3.96 13.48
CA GLY A 130 5.31 3.74 12.75
C GLY A 130 4.11 4.52 13.31
N VAL A 131 4.03 4.66 14.64
CA VAL A 131 2.97 5.43 15.33
C VAL A 131 3.05 6.94 15.04
N LEU A 132 4.19 7.43 14.58
CA LEU A 132 4.36 8.86 14.27
C LEU A 132 3.49 9.31 13.09
N ILE A 133 3.26 8.42 12.12
CA ILE A 133 2.45 8.73 10.91
C ILE A 133 1.00 9.02 11.27
N PRO A 134 0.26 8.14 12.00
CA PRO A 134 -1.11 8.43 12.39
C PRO A 134 -1.22 9.65 13.33
N ILE A 135 -0.24 9.88 14.22
CA ILE A 135 -0.22 11.08 15.08
C ILE A 135 -0.08 12.34 14.24
N LEU A 136 0.87 12.40 13.30
CA LEU A 136 1.05 13.54 12.42
C LEU A 136 -0.18 13.76 11.51
N ALA A 137 -0.77 12.69 11.01
CA ALA A 137 -2.00 12.75 10.22
C ALA A 137 -3.16 13.35 11.04
N GLY A 138 -3.37 12.87 12.27
CA GLY A 138 -4.37 13.41 13.18
C GLY A 138 -4.14 14.88 13.55
N LEU A 139 -2.87 15.26 13.77
CA LEU A 139 -2.50 16.64 14.09
C LEU A 139 -2.74 17.58 12.90
N THR A 140 -2.36 17.19 11.70
CA THR A 140 -2.60 17.98 10.49
C THR A 140 -4.08 18.08 10.17
N GLN A 141 -4.85 17.01 10.36
CA GLN A 141 -6.30 17.02 10.22
C GLN A 141 -6.96 17.97 11.21
N TRP A 142 -6.57 17.92 12.48
CA TRP A 142 -7.07 18.81 13.51
C TRP A 142 -6.76 20.28 13.20
N LEU A 143 -5.51 20.58 12.77
CA LEU A 143 -5.09 21.92 12.40
C LEU A 143 -5.89 22.46 11.21
N SER A 144 -6.06 21.64 10.16
CA SER A 144 -6.87 21.97 8.98
C SER A 144 -8.31 22.26 9.34
N SER A 145 -8.92 21.43 10.21
CA SER A 145 -10.30 21.64 10.70
C SER A 145 -10.43 22.94 11.47
N LYS A 146 -9.42 23.29 12.27
CA LYS A 146 -9.41 24.54 13.04
C LYS A 146 -9.28 25.78 12.15
N MET A 147 -8.47 25.70 11.10
CA MET A 147 -8.32 26.80 10.13
C MET A 147 -9.61 27.01 9.32
N MET A 148 -10.29 25.94 8.92
CA MET A 148 -11.58 26.05 8.22
C MET A 148 -12.70 26.62 9.07
N GLN A 149 -12.66 26.44 10.40
CA GLN A 149 -13.66 27.02 11.32
C GLN A 149 -13.49 28.53 11.50
N THR A 150 -12.30 29.07 11.31
CA THR A 150 -12.02 30.51 11.51
C THR A 150 -12.65 31.37 10.38
N ASP A 151 -12.84 30.82 9.19
CA ASP A 151 -13.38 31.54 8.03
C ASP A 151 -14.93 31.56 7.97
N ASN A 152 -15.62 30.66 8.69
CA ASN A 152 -17.08 30.59 8.71
C ASN A 152 -17.69 31.22 9.97
N GLY A 153 -17.33 32.45 10.27
CA GLY A 153 -17.95 33.29 11.31
C GLY A 153 -19.36 33.72 10.96
N SER A 154 -20.23 32.80 10.54
CA SER A 154 -21.68 33.08 10.43
C SER A 154 -22.38 32.73 11.76
N LYS A 155 -22.63 33.76 12.54
CA LYS A 155 -23.62 33.76 13.62
C LYS A 155 -24.99 33.46 13.00
N ASN A 156 -25.66 32.47 13.50
CA ASN A 156 -27.01 31.99 13.22
C ASN A 156 -27.10 30.75 12.31
N SER A 157 -26.94 29.60 12.91
CA SER A 157 -27.64 28.40 12.49
C SER A 157 -27.81 27.48 13.70
N ASP A 158 -29.05 27.01 13.85
CA ASP A 158 -29.62 26.20 14.91
C ASP A 158 -28.64 25.32 15.69
N ASP A 159 -28.75 25.34 17.00
CA ASP A 159 -27.91 24.65 18.00
C ASP A 159 -27.64 23.16 17.70
N THR A 160 -28.53 22.52 16.96
CA THR A 160 -28.40 21.07 16.61
C THR A 160 -27.37 20.82 15.51
N MET A 161 -27.27 21.71 14.53
CA MET A 161 -26.31 21.56 13.42
C MET A 161 -24.88 21.93 13.85
N GLY A 162 -24.75 22.89 14.74
CA GLY A 162 -23.48 23.30 15.33
C GLY A 162 -22.86 22.23 16.25
N SER A 163 -23.71 21.52 17.01
CA SER A 163 -23.24 20.41 17.85
C SER A 163 -22.80 19.18 17.03
N THR A 164 -23.52 18.88 15.95
CA THR A 164 -23.15 17.78 15.02
C THR A 164 -21.84 18.09 14.30
N MET A 165 -21.61 19.30 13.83
CA MET A 165 -20.35 19.73 13.22
C MET A 165 -19.17 19.68 14.21
N LYS A 166 -19.38 20.09 15.47
CA LYS A 166 -18.35 19.98 16.52
C LYS A 166 -17.98 18.52 16.80
N THR A 167 -18.99 17.66 16.89
CA THR A 167 -18.77 16.22 17.12
C THR A 167 -18.04 15.56 15.93
N MET A 168 -18.42 15.88 14.70
CA MET A 168 -17.73 15.42 13.50
C MET A 168 -16.27 15.89 13.45
N ASN A 169 -16.00 17.13 13.81
CA ASN A 169 -14.65 17.69 13.80
C ASN A 169 -13.72 17.08 14.85
N ILE A 170 -14.26 16.51 15.92
CA ILE A 170 -13.47 15.80 16.94
C ILE A 170 -13.40 14.30 16.60
N MET A 171 -14.50 13.73 16.12
CA MET A 171 -14.56 12.28 15.80
C MET A 171 -13.74 11.90 14.57
N MET A 172 -13.70 12.72 13.51
CA MET A 172 -12.93 12.42 12.31
C MET A 172 -11.42 12.29 12.55
N PRO A 173 -10.75 13.24 13.22
CA PRO A 173 -9.34 13.09 13.56
C PRO A 173 -9.07 11.89 14.48
N LEU A 174 -9.98 11.63 15.42
CA LEU A 174 -9.86 10.51 16.35
C LEU A 174 -9.95 9.17 15.60
N MET A 175 -10.91 9.02 14.69
CA MET A 175 -11.01 7.82 13.83
C MET A 175 -9.78 7.64 12.95
N SER A 176 -9.20 8.70 12.40
CA SER A 176 -8.02 8.59 11.53
C SER A 176 -6.74 8.20 12.28
N VAL A 177 -6.69 8.35 13.61
CA VAL A 177 -5.59 7.85 14.45
C VAL A 177 -5.77 6.37 14.80
N PHE A 178 -7.03 5.89 14.87
CA PHE A 178 -7.34 4.48 15.23
C PHE A 178 -7.40 3.54 14.03
N PHE A 179 -7.66 4.03 12.84
CA PHE A 179 -7.69 3.28 11.59
C PHE A 179 -6.42 3.47 10.77
#